data_1e545c135479a9c9f08d41fde2e3cf3f
#
_entry.id   1e545c135479a9c9f08d41fde2e3cf3f
#
_cell.length_a   1.000
_cell.length_b   1.000
_cell.length_c   1.000
_cell.angle_alpha   90.00
_cell.angle_beta   90.00
_cell.angle_gamma   90.00
#
_symmetry.space_group_name_H-M   'P 1'
#
loop_
_entity.id
_entity.type
_entity.pdbx_description
1 polymer ?
#
loop_
_entity_poly.entity_id
_entity_poly.type
_entity_poly.pdbx_seq_one_letter_code
_entity_poly.pdbx_strand_id
1 'polypeptide(L)'
;MAEFNLTIVTPEGKAFEGTASALTAPGELGSLGVLAHHAPMIAGLQPGVLTVTQGTKTSFFVVGEGVIEVNLGNQVVALADVAHAVSGIEEAKNGLAATLAE
;
A
#
# COMPACT_ATOMS: atom_id res chain seq x y z
N MET A 1 -1.68 15.11 -13.87
CA MET A 1 -2.44 13.95 -13.37
C MET A 1 -2.82 14.17 -11.92
N ALA A 2 -4.07 13.84 -11.52
CA ALA A 2 -4.48 14.00 -10.14
C ALA A 2 -3.73 13.03 -9.23
N GLU A 3 -3.33 13.51 -8.06
CA GLU A 3 -2.55 12.73 -7.09
C GLU A 3 -3.14 12.86 -5.71
N PHE A 4 -2.76 11.93 -4.83
CA PHE A 4 -3.10 11.97 -3.42
C PHE A 4 -1.83 11.78 -2.59
N ASN A 5 -1.89 12.17 -1.33
CA ASN A 5 -0.78 11.95 -0.42
C ASN A 5 -0.89 10.55 0.17
N LEU A 6 0.21 9.81 0.14
CA LEU A 6 0.26 8.44 0.64
C LEU A 6 1.37 8.31 1.66
N THR A 7 1.05 7.70 2.80
CA THR A 7 2.04 7.31 3.79
C THR A 7 1.83 5.84 4.13
N ILE A 8 2.90 5.08 4.15
CA ILE A 8 2.89 3.67 4.59
C ILE A 8 3.69 3.62 5.88
N VAL A 9 3.05 3.21 6.96
CA VAL A 9 3.64 3.24 8.31
C VAL A 9 3.65 1.84 8.89
N THR A 10 4.76 1.49 9.56
CA THR A 10 4.91 0.26 10.31
C THR A 10 5.36 0.61 11.73
N PRO A 11 5.37 -0.37 12.67
CA PRO A 11 5.93 -0.10 14.01
C PRO A 11 7.37 0.38 13.99
N GLU A 12 8.11 0.10 12.92
CA GLU A 12 9.51 0.54 12.80
C GLU A 12 9.65 1.93 12.18
N GLY A 13 8.56 2.52 11.72
CA GLY A 13 8.56 3.85 11.12
C GLY A 13 7.90 3.88 9.75
N LYS A 14 8.11 4.96 9.02
CA LYS A 14 7.53 5.15 7.69
C LYS A 14 8.30 4.32 6.66
N ALA A 15 7.59 3.50 5.90
CA ALA A 15 8.16 2.77 4.78
C ALA A 15 8.06 3.59 3.48
N PHE A 16 7.10 4.50 3.40
CA PHE A 16 6.92 5.36 2.23
C PHE A 16 6.18 6.63 2.66
N GLU A 17 6.55 7.75 2.06
CA GLU A 17 5.82 9.00 2.20
C GLU A 17 6.00 9.81 0.92
N GLY A 18 4.89 10.16 0.29
CA GLY A 18 4.95 10.91 -0.97
C GLY A 18 3.58 11.02 -1.62
N THR A 19 3.57 11.44 -2.87
CA THR A 19 2.34 11.54 -3.65
C THR A 19 2.24 10.33 -4.58
N ALA A 20 1.01 9.93 -4.88
CA ALA A 20 0.75 8.82 -5.78
C ALA A 20 -0.45 9.16 -6.66
N SER A 21 -0.48 8.58 -7.87
CA SER A 21 -1.62 8.73 -8.77
C SER A 21 -2.58 7.55 -8.65
N ALA A 22 -2.08 6.40 -8.17
CA ALA A 22 -2.92 5.22 -7.98
C ALA A 22 -2.27 4.31 -6.94
N LEU A 23 -3.09 3.56 -6.25
CA LEU A 23 -2.67 2.56 -5.27
C LEU A 23 -3.54 1.33 -5.45
N THR A 24 -2.93 0.15 -5.44
CA THR A 24 -3.66 -1.11 -5.36
C THR A 24 -3.19 -1.82 -4.10
N ALA A 25 -4.12 -2.24 -3.27
CA ALA A 25 -3.81 -2.82 -1.98
C ALA A 25 -4.48 -4.19 -1.79
N PRO A 26 -3.85 -5.10 -1.03
CA PRO A 26 -4.43 -6.42 -0.76
C PRO A 26 -5.43 -6.32 0.40
N GLY A 27 -6.67 -5.96 0.09
CA GLY A 27 -7.73 -5.86 1.08
C GLY A 27 -8.21 -7.21 1.57
N GLU A 28 -8.79 -7.27 2.77
CA GLU A 28 -9.32 -8.50 3.34
C GLU A 28 -10.45 -9.10 2.50
N LEU A 29 -11.21 -8.24 1.83
CA LEU A 29 -12.33 -8.68 1.00
C LEU A 29 -11.96 -8.76 -0.48
N GLY A 30 -10.69 -8.64 -0.80
CA GLY A 30 -10.18 -8.66 -2.15
C GLY A 30 -9.34 -7.43 -2.44
N SER A 31 -8.71 -7.42 -3.61
CA SER A 31 -7.89 -6.29 -4.04
C SER A 31 -8.72 -5.02 -4.08
N LEU A 32 -8.18 -3.93 -3.57
CA LEU A 32 -8.85 -2.64 -3.63
C LEU A 32 -7.96 -1.59 -4.29
N GLY A 33 -8.57 -0.71 -5.07
CA GLY A 33 -7.85 0.36 -5.74
C GLY A 33 -8.23 1.71 -5.18
N VAL A 34 -7.25 2.62 -5.10
CA VAL A 34 -7.46 3.98 -4.63
C VAL A 34 -6.91 4.93 -5.69
N LEU A 35 -7.73 5.87 -6.10
CA LEU A 35 -7.34 6.97 -6.98
C LEU A 35 -7.51 8.27 -6.22
N ALA A 36 -7.02 9.37 -6.80
CA ALA A 36 -7.19 10.69 -6.20
C ALA A 36 -8.68 10.97 -5.93
N HIS A 37 -8.94 11.61 -4.82
CA HIS A 37 -10.29 12.02 -4.39
C HIS A 37 -11.22 10.84 -4.10
N HIS A 38 -10.67 9.68 -3.76
CA HIS A 38 -11.46 8.54 -3.31
C HIS A 38 -12.26 8.93 -2.07
N ALA A 39 -13.49 8.43 -1.99
CA ALA A 39 -14.33 8.68 -0.82
C ALA A 39 -13.66 8.15 0.46
N PRO A 40 -13.86 8.80 1.60
CA PRO A 40 -13.29 8.33 2.87
C PRO A 40 -13.72 6.90 3.16
N MET A 41 -12.76 6.09 3.63
CA MET A 41 -13.05 4.71 4.02
C MET A 41 -11.95 4.19 4.93
N ILE A 42 -12.25 3.10 5.63
CA ILE A 42 -11.27 2.31 6.37
C ILE A 42 -11.49 0.86 5.93
N ALA A 43 -10.41 0.18 5.55
CA ALA A 43 -10.48 -1.22 5.12
C ALA A 43 -9.33 -2.00 5.73
N GLY A 44 -9.57 -3.28 6.02
CA GLY A 44 -8.51 -4.18 6.49
C GLY A 44 -7.60 -4.60 5.36
N LEU A 45 -6.32 -4.77 5.67
CA LEU A 45 -5.32 -5.31 4.77
C LEU A 45 -4.96 -6.72 5.19
N GLN A 46 -4.79 -7.60 4.22
CA GLN A 46 -4.21 -8.92 4.44
C GLN A 46 -2.79 -8.93 3.88
N PRO A 47 -1.95 -9.90 4.27
CA PRO A 47 -0.62 -10.00 3.67
C PRO A 47 -0.70 -10.08 2.16
N GLY A 48 0.10 -9.29 1.48
CA GLY A 48 0.07 -9.23 0.03
C GLY A 48 1.00 -8.17 -0.52
N VAL A 49 0.79 -7.82 -1.78
CA VAL A 49 1.60 -6.83 -2.48
C VAL A 49 0.78 -5.55 -2.65
N LEU A 50 1.34 -4.45 -2.17
CA LEU A 50 0.77 -3.12 -2.34
C LEU A 50 1.53 -2.44 -3.47
N THR A 51 0.80 -1.95 -4.47
CA THR A 51 1.39 -1.34 -5.66
C THR A 51 1.10 0.16 -5.67
N VAL A 52 2.16 0.96 -5.74
CA VAL A 52 2.08 2.43 -5.75
C VAL A 52 2.48 2.92 -7.13
N THR A 53 1.62 3.69 -7.77
CA THR A 53 1.89 4.29 -9.07
C THR A 53 2.10 5.79 -8.90
N GLN A 54 3.21 6.30 -9.42
CA GLN A 54 3.56 7.71 -9.40
C GLN A 54 3.84 8.12 -10.84
N GLY A 55 2.78 8.55 -11.56
CA GLY A 55 2.91 8.84 -12.98
C GLY A 55 3.27 7.59 -13.78
N THR A 56 4.48 7.55 -14.32
CA THR A 56 4.95 6.39 -15.09
C THR A 56 5.76 5.40 -14.25
N LYS A 57 6.02 5.75 -12.99
CA LYS A 57 6.82 4.91 -12.09
C LYS A 57 5.90 4.06 -11.23
N THR A 58 6.23 2.77 -11.11
CA THR A 58 5.49 1.85 -10.25
C THR A 58 6.44 1.26 -9.22
N SER A 59 6.01 1.26 -7.97
CA SER A 59 6.75 0.69 -6.84
C SER A 59 5.92 -0.39 -6.18
N PHE A 60 6.59 -1.42 -5.65
CA PHE A 60 5.93 -2.56 -5.01
C PHE A 60 6.41 -2.69 -3.58
N PHE A 61 5.47 -2.96 -2.68
CA PHE A 61 5.77 -3.21 -1.26
C PHE A 61 5.10 -4.51 -0.85
N VAL A 62 5.87 -5.39 -0.22
CA VAL A 62 5.29 -6.56 0.45
C VAL A 62 4.82 -6.06 1.81
N VAL A 63 3.54 -6.23 2.11
CA VAL A 63 2.96 -5.78 3.38
C VAL A 63 2.33 -6.95 4.12
N GLY A 64 2.31 -6.86 5.44
CA GLY A 64 1.59 -7.79 6.28
C GLY A 64 0.18 -7.29 6.58
N GLU A 65 -0.40 -7.78 7.66
CA GLU A 65 -1.73 -7.37 8.09
C GLU A 65 -1.76 -5.92 8.56
N GLY A 66 -2.89 -5.27 8.37
CA GLY A 66 -3.04 -3.90 8.82
C GLY A 66 -4.37 -3.31 8.39
N VAL A 67 -4.37 -1.99 8.24
CA VAL A 67 -5.54 -1.25 7.77
C VAL A 67 -5.07 -0.17 6.80
N ILE A 68 -5.97 0.19 5.89
CA ILE A 68 -5.77 1.35 5.03
C ILE A 68 -6.91 2.32 5.29
N GLU A 69 -6.56 3.60 5.41
CA GLU A 69 -7.52 4.67 5.66
C GLU A 69 -7.41 5.71 4.57
N VAL A 70 -8.54 6.05 3.97
CA VAL A 70 -8.65 7.17 3.04
C VAL A 70 -9.39 8.27 3.78
N ASN A 71 -8.75 9.42 3.95
CA ASN A 71 -9.29 10.57 4.67
C ASN A 71 -9.83 11.62 3.73
N LEU A 72 -10.69 12.48 4.26
CA LEU A 72 -11.02 13.73 3.58
C LEU A 72 -9.73 14.53 3.39
N GLY A 73 -9.62 15.29 2.32
CA GLY A 73 -8.39 16.03 2.05
C GLY A 73 -7.41 15.25 1.21
N ASN A 74 -7.85 14.17 0.60
CA ASN A 74 -7.07 13.43 -0.38
C ASN A 74 -5.81 12.83 0.23
N GLN A 75 -5.93 12.27 1.44
CA GLN A 75 -4.83 11.63 2.15
C GLN A 75 -5.13 10.17 2.40
N VAL A 76 -4.13 9.32 2.16
CA VAL A 76 -4.23 7.87 2.34
C VAL A 76 -3.11 7.42 3.25
N VAL A 77 -3.46 6.64 4.27
CA VAL A 77 -2.50 6.07 5.21
C VAL A 77 -2.69 4.56 5.25
N ALA A 78 -1.62 3.83 5.00
CA ALA A 78 -1.59 2.38 5.17
C ALA A 78 -0.77 2.06 6.40
N LEU A 79 -1.38 1.40 7.37
CA LEU A 79 -0.73 0.96 8.60
C LEU A 79 -0.60 -0.55 8.53
N ALA A 80 0.62 -1.05 8.48
CA ALA A 80 0.87 -2.48 8.36
C ALA A 80 1.87 -2.93 9.40
N ASP A 81 1.79 -4.20 9.81
CA ASP A 81 2.76 -4.73 10.78
C ASP A 81 4.17 -4.82 10.18
N VAL A 82 4.28 -5.06 8.88
CA VAL A 82 5.54 -4.99 8.14
C VAL A 82 5.29 -4.40 6.75
N ALA A 83 6.30 -3.76 6.17
CA ALA A 83 6.26 -3.29 4.78
C ALA A 83 7.68 -3.23 4.25
N HIS A 84 7.92 -3.89 3.12
CA HIS A 84 9.24 -3.95 2.49
C HIS A 84 9.15 -3.55 1.03
N ALA A 85 9.91 -2.53 0.63
CA ALA A 85 10.02 -2.15 -0.77
C ALA A 85 10.80 -3.24 -1.52
N VAL A 86 10.32 -3.59 -2.71
CA VAL A 86 10.96 -4.59 -3.57
C VAL A 86 11.07 -4.02 -4.98
N SER A 87 11.99 -4.59 -5.78
CA SER A 87 12.32 -4.02 -7.09
C SER A 87 11.36 -4.42 -8.21
N GLY A 88 10.57 -5.48 -8.03
CA GLY A 88 9.63 -5.91 -9.05
C GLY A 88 8.65 -6.94 -8.54
N ILE A 89 7.70 -7.32 -9.40
CA ILE A 89 6.60 -8.20 -9.00
C ILE A 89 7.08 -9.61 -8.62
N GLU A 90 8.12 -10.12 -9.27
CA GLU A 90 8.68 -11.42 -8.93
C GLU A 90 9.29 -11.40 -7.53
N GLU A 91 10.06 -10.36 -7.22
CA GLU A 91 10.66 -10.19 -5.90
C GLU A 91 9.58 -9.98 -4.84
N ALA A 92 8.50 -9.25 -5.19
CA ALA A 92 7.37 -9.05 -4.29
C ALA A 92 6.71 -10.37 -3.93
N LYS A 93 6.52 -11.27 -4.89
CA LYS A 93 5.92 -12.58 -4.64
C LYS A 93 6.82 -13.44 -3.76
N ASN A 94 8.13 -13.40 -4.01
CA ASN A 94 9.09 -14.15 -3.19
C ASN A 94 9.13 -13.62 -1.76
N GLY A 95 9.12 -12.30 -1.60
CA GLY A 95 9.09 -11.67 -0.29
C GLY A 95 7.80 -11.97 0.48
N LEU A 96 6.67 -12.03 -0.23
CA LEU A 96 5.39 -12.37 0.37
C LEU A 96 5.41 -13.82 0.88
N ALA A 97 5.96 -14.75 0.09
CA ALA A 97 6.07 -16.14 0.49
C ALA A 97 6.92 -16.27 1.76
N ALA A 98 8.05 -15.56 1.83
CA ALA A 98 8.89 -15.57 3.01
C ALA A 98 8.17 -14.96 4.22
N THR A 99 7.40 -13.89 4.03
CA THR A 99 6.64 -13.25 5.10
C THR A 99 5.57 -14.19 5.64
N LEU A 100 4.87 -14.90 4.76
CA LEU A 100 3.83 -15.84 5.17
C LEU A 100 4.39 -17.09 5.85
N ALA A 101 5.65 -17.44 5.56
CA ALA A 101 6.30 -18.61 6.16
C ALA A 101 6.76 -18.35 7.60
N GLU A 102 6.83 -17.11 8.00
CA GLU A 102 7.19 -16.75 9.38
C GLU A 102 6.01 -17.00 10.32
#